data_f71947dd92ee4cefdff8487fb9871734
#
_entry.id   f71947dd92ee4cefdff8487fb9871734
#
_cell.length_a   1.000
_cell.length_b   1.000
_cell.length_c   1.000
_cell.angle_alpha   90.00
_cell.angle_beta   90.00
_cell.angle_gamma   90.00
#
_symmetry.space_group_name_H-M   'P 1'
#
loop_
_entity.id
_entity.type
_entity.pdbx_description
1 polymer ?
#
loop_
_entity_poly.entity_id
_entity_poly.type
_entity_poly.pdbx_seq_one_letter_code
_entity_poly.pdbx_strand_id
1 'polypeptide(L)'
;MRKNLLALSIAAMVGGLTAGAANAAVIVGTSTATGLAIANNGVGHTLLVPYFSTQGTNKTLLNIVNTDTVNGKAVKLRYRGASNSDDLFDFTLLMSPSDMW
;
A
#
# COMPACT_ATOMS: atom_id res chain seq x y z
N MET A 1 -43.41 3.50 -24.98
CA MET A 1 -42.66 2.44 -24.28
C MET A 1 -41.15 2.45 -24.53
N ARG A 2 -40.67 2.70 -25.75
CA ARG A 2 -39.21 2.64 -26.05
C ARG A 2 -38.37 3.75 -25.40
N LYS A 3 -38.93 4.92 -25.12
CA LYS A 3 -38.20 6.04 -24.47
C LYS A 3 -37.87 5.79 -23.01
N ASN A 4 -38.69 5.03 -22.31
CA ASN A 4 -38.47 4.75 -20.88
C ASN A 4 -37.41 3.65 -20.65
N LEU A 5 -37.24 2.73 -21.62
CA LEU A 5 -36.21 1.71 -21.59
C LEU A 5 -34.80 2.30 -21.78
N LEU A 6 -34.68 3.33 -22.63
CA LEU A 6 -33.41 4.01 -22.85
C LEU A 6 -32.98 4.81 -21.61
N ALA A 7 -33.96 5.50 -20.97
CA ALA A 7 -33.68 6.24 -19.74
C ALA A 7 -33.27 5.32 -18.58
N LEU A 8 -33.88 4.15 -18.47
CA LEU A 8 -33.55 3.17 -17.46
C LEU A 8 -32.16 2.55 -17.67
N SER A 9 -31.78 2.29 -18.93
CA SER A 9 -30.46 1.75 -19.25
C SER A 9 -29.34 2.75 -19.00
N ILE A 10 -29.58 4.05 -19.26
CA ILE A 10 -28.60 5.10 -18.97
C ILE A 10 -28.47 5.31 -17.46
N ALA A 11 -29.57 5.29 -16.71
CA ALA A 11 -29.53 5.39 -15.25
C ALA A 11 -28.79 4.18 -14.61
N ALA A 12 -28.96 2.99 -15.14
CA ALA A 12 -28.25 1.80 -14.67
C ALA A 12 -26.74 1.87 -14.98
N MET A 13 -26.35 2.41 -16.13
CA MET A 13 -24.94 2.60 -16.48
C MET A 13 -24.27 3.66 -15.59
N VAL A 14 -24.93 4.77 -15.35
CA VAL A 14 -24.38 5.84 -14.48
C VAL A 14 -24.35 5.41 -13.03
N GLY A 15 -25.36 4.71 -12.54
CA GLY A 15 -25.40 4.16 -11.19
C GLY A 15 -24.36 3.06 -10.98
N GLY A 16 -24.10 2.22 -11.98
CA GLY A 16 -23.07 1.18 -11.93
C GLY A 16 -21.64 1.72 -11.92
N LEU A 17 -21.40 2.83 -12.62
CA LEU A 17 -20.09 3.48 -12.66
C LEU A 17 -19.74 4.21 -11.34
N THR A 18 -20.72 4.73 -10.60
CA THR A 18 -20.47 5.41 -9.33
C THR A 18 -20.24 4.45 -8.16
N ALA A 19 -20.77 3.23 -8.23
CA ALA A 19 -20.54 2.22 -7.19
C ALA A 19 -19.17 1.53 -7.32
N GLY A 20 -18.54 1.56 -8.50
CA GLY A 20 -17.25 0.93 -8.75
C GLY A 20 -16.02 1.83 -8.57
N ALA A 21 -16.21 3.15 -8.50
CA ALA A 21 -15.09 4.08 -8.57
C ALA A 21 -14.41 4.39 -7.22
N ALA A 22 -14.95 3.91 -6.10
CA ALA A 22 -14.44 4.30 -4.79
C ALA A 22 -13.57 3.23 -4.10
N ASN A 23 -13.40 2.07 -4.69
CA ASN A 23 -12.64 0.99 -4.06
C ASN A 23 -11.32 0.74 -4.76
N ALA A 24 -10.36 1.64 -4.56
CA ALA A 24 -8.96 1.30 -4.73
C ALA A 24 -8.47 0.46 -3.53
N ALA A 25 -9.27 -0.51 -3.09
CA ALA A 25 -8.85 -1.48 -2.12
C ALA A 25 -7.96 -2.50 -2.81
N VAL A 26 -6.70 -2.51 -2.46
CA VAL A 26 -5.82 -3.61 -2.82
C VAL A 26 -6.30 -4.84 -2.05
N ILE A 27 -6.97 -5.74 -2.75
CA ILE A 27 -7.38 -7.02 -2.19
C ILE A 27 -6.13 -7.89 -2.12
N VAL A 28 -5.61 -8.08 -0.93
CA VAL A 28 -4.52 -9.01 -0.67
C VAL A 28 -5.12 -10.22 0.07
N GLY A 29 -5.37 -11.27 -0.67
CA GLY A 29 -6.00 -12.48 -0.13
C GLY A 29 -7.53 -12.35 0.04
N THR A 30 -8.07 -13.03 1.03
CA THR A 30 -9.52 -13.09 1.30
C THR A 30 -10.04 -11.94 2.17
N SER A 31 -9.17 -11.02 2.61
CA SER A 31 -9.54 -9.88 3.44
C SER A 31 -9.43 -8.57 2.67
N THR A 32 -10.52 -7.83 2.62
CA THR A 32 -10.56 -6.48 2.07
C THR A 32 -10.28 -5.48 3.20
N ALA A 33 -9.32 -4.58 2.99
CA ALA A 33 -9.10 -3.49 3.94
C ALA A 33 -10.30 -2.53 3.89
N THR A 34 -11.00 -2.37 5.00
CA THR A 34 -12.19 -1.52 5.14
C THR A 34 -11.87 -0.12 5.65
N GLY A 35 -10.63 0.14 6.05
CA GLY A 35 -10.21 1.43 6.56
C GLY A 35 -8.71 1.50 6.79
N LEU A 36 -8.23 2.70 7.09
CA LEU A 36 -6.86 2.95 7.52
C LEU A 36 -6.79 2.82 9.05
N ALA A 37 -5.90 1.95 9.53
CA ALA A 37 -5.65 1.78 10.96
C ALA A 37 -4.16 1.96 11.25
N ILE A 38 -3.86 2.56 12.38
CA ILE A 38 -2.49 2.69 12.89
C ILE A 38 -2.23 1.54 13.84
N ALA A 39 -1.21 0.73 13.55
CA ALA A 39 -0.78 -0.37 14.40
C ALA A 39 0.37 0.08 15.32
N ASN A 40 0.23 -0.19 16.62
CA ASN A 40 1.23 0.19 17.61
C ASN A 40 2.33 -0.85 17.82
N ASN A 41 2.22 -2.00 17.17
CA ASN A 41 3.14 -3.13 17.31
C ASN A 41 4.24 -3.18 16.25
N GLY A 42 4.34 -2.17 15.39
CA GLY A 42 5.33 -2.13 14.32
C GLY A 42 5.05 -3.08 13.15
N VAL A 43 3.86 -3.68 13.09
CA VAL A 43 3.45 -4.57 12.00
C VAL A 43 2.38 -3.89 11.15
N GLY A 44 2.55 -3.87 9.83
CA GLY A 44 1.57 -3.24 8.94
C GLY A 44 1.92 -3.43 7.46
N HIS A 45 0.99 -3.06 6.61
CA HIS A 45 1.19 -3.05 5.15
C HIS A 45 2.04 -1.85 4.68
N THR A 46 2.09 -0.80 5.47
CA THR A 46 2.92 0.38 5.25
C THR A 46 3.66 0.69 6.53
N LEU A 47 4.98 0.77 6.46
CA LEU A 47 5.85 1.15 7.56
C LEU A 47 6.45 2.51 7.24
N LEU A 48 6.33 3.45 8.17
CA LEU A 48 6.89 4.78 8.04
C LEU A 48 8.06 4.92 9.02
N VAL A 49 9.26 5.13 8.46
CA VAL A 49 10.46 5.45 9.23
C VAL A 49 10.68 6.95 9.12
N PRO A 50 10.42 7.73 10.17
CA PRO A 50 10.33 9.19 10.07
C PRO A 50 11.68 9.86 9.86
N TYR A 51 12.78 9.18 10.17
CA TYR A 51 14.12 9.77 10.08
C TYR A 51 15.19 8.72 9.77
N PHE A 52 16.09 9.07 8.90
CA PHE A 52 17.36 8.35 8.70
C PHE A 52 18.49 9.35 8.45
N SER A 53 19.71 8.97 8.76
CA SER A 53 20.88 9.81 8.51
C SER A 53 22.09 8.97 8.15
N THR A 54 22.82 9.46 7.13
CA THR A 54 24.12 8.93 6.71
C THR A 54 25.19 10.04 6.71
N GLN A 55 24.93 11.12 7.44
CA GLN A 55 25.76 12.31 7.45
C GLN A 55 26.98 12.12 8.36
N GLY A 56 28.14 12.47 7.86
CA GLY A 56 29.41 12.30 8.58
C GLY A 56 29.74 10.81 8.83
N THR A 57 29.85 10.43 10.07
CA THR A 57 30.09 9.02 10.47
C THR A 57 28.82 8.26 10.85
N ASN A 58 27.68 8.90 10.76
CA ASN A 58 26.39 8.29 11.13
C ASN A 58 26.00 7.22 10.11
N LYS A 59 25.38 6.17 10.60
CA LYS A 59 24.78 5.10 9.79
C LYS A 59 23.42 4.75 10.35
N THR A 60 22.45 4.62 9.48
CA THR A 60 21.13 4.07 9.84
C THR A 60 21.06 2.62 9.40
N LEU A 61 20.76 1.74 10.35
CA LEU A 61 20.49 0.34 10.10
C LEU A 61 18.98 0.14 10.07
N LEU A 62 18.49 -0.54 9.05
CA LEU A 62 17.09 -0.87 8.89
C LEU A 62 16.97 -2.38 8.75
N ASN A 63 16.20 -2.99 9.62
CA ASN A 63 15.85 -4.40 9.53
C ASN A 63 14.35 -4.52 9.28
N ILE A 64 13.98 -5.34 8.31
CA ILE A 64 12.59 -5.62 7.96
C ILE A 64 12.38 -7.12 8.12
N VAL A 65 11.30 -7.48 8.79
CA VAL A 65 10.93 -8.88 9.01
C VAL A 65 9.59 -9.17 8.37
N ASN A 66 9.53 -10.23 7.59
CA ASN A 66 8.26 -10.80 7.16
C ASN A 66 7.69 -11.66 8.28
N THR A 67 6.70 -11.15 8.99
CA THR A 67 6.06 -11.84 10.11
C THR A 67 5.03 -12.89 9.67
N ASP A 68 4.74 -12.96 8.37
CA ASP A 68 3.88 -14.01 7.81
C ASP A 68 4.70 -15.30 7.67
N THR A 69 4.23 -16.38 8.27
CA THR A 69 4.91 -17.68 8.25
C THR A 69 4.57 -18.55 7.04
N VAL A 70 3.60 -18.10 6.23
CA VAL A 70 3.07 -18.87 5.10
C VAL A 70 3.34 -18.18 3.77
N ASN A 71 3.20 -16.84 3.73
CA ASN A 71 3.25 -16.11 2.48
C ASN A 71 4.50 -15.24 2.37
N GLY A 72 5.12 -15.26 1.21
CA GLY A 72 6.15 -14.30 0.85
C GLY A 72 5.57 -12.89 0.67
N LYS A 73 6.41 -11.88 0.78
CA LYS A 73 6.04 -10.46 0.63
C LYS A 73 6.96 -9.76 -0.36
N ALA A 74 6.37 -8.92 -1.18
CA ALA A 74 7.10 -7.93 -1.96
C ALA A 74 7.04 -6.59 -1.21
N VAL A 75 8.18 -6.08 -0.79
CA VAL A 75 8.30 -4.85 -0.02
C VAL A 75 8.96 -3.79 -0.87
N LYS A 76 8.25 -2.70 -1.13
CA LYS A 76 8.80 -1.53 -1.82
C LYS A 76 9.39 -0.57 -0.79
N LEU A 77 10.69 -0.37 -0.81
CA LEU A 77 11.36 0.64 -0.02
C LEU A 77 11.52 1.92 -0.83
N ARG A 78 11.25 3.05 -0.19
CA ARG A 78 11.45 4.38 -0.77
C ARG A 78 12.16 5.28 0.21
N TYR A 79 13.28 5.83 -0.21
CA TYR A 79 14.04 6.82 0.54
C TYR A 79 13.72 8.21 0.01
N ARG A 80 13.22 9.07 0.89
CA ARG A 80 12.83 10.43 0.56
C ARG A 80 13.79 11.45 1.15
N GLY A 81 14.13 12.46 0.37
CA GLY A 81 14.95 13.58 0.83
C GLY A 81 14.21 14.46 1.84
N ALA A 82 14.94 14.95 2.85
CA ALA A 82 14.37 15.78 3.91
C ALA A 82 13.93 17.16 3.44
N SER A 83 14.54 17.69 2.38
CA SER A 83 14.29 19.08 1.95
C SER A 83 12.95 19.23 1.20
N ASN A 84 12.68 18.37 0.25
CA ASN A 84 11.56 18.52 -0.68
C ASN A 84 10.87 17.18 -1.01
N SER A 85 11.14 16.14 -0.21
CA SER A 85 10.64 14.77 -0.42
C SER A 85 11.04 14.16 -1.77
N ASP A 86 12.17 14.60 -2.34
CA ASP A 86 12.72 14.00 -3.55
C ASP A 86 12.93 12.50 -3.38
N ASP A 87 12.67 11.77 -4.44
CA ASP A 87 12.93 10.35 -4.51
C ASP A 87 14.44 10.12 -4.65
N LEU A 88 15.10 9.79 -3.55
CA LEU A 88 16.53 9.56 -3.52
C LEU A 88 16.91 8.19 -4.07
N PHE A 89 16.17 7.18 -3.64
CA PHE A 89 16.42 5.80 -4.00
C PHE A 89 15.21 4.94 -3.69
N ASP A 90 14.86 4.03 -4.57
CA ASP A 90 13.83 3.04 -4.33
C ASP A 90 14.23 1.66 -4.86
N PHE A 91 13.78 0.62 -4.19
CA PHE A 91 13.96 -0.75 -4.67
C PHE A 91 12.90 -1.67 -4.06
N THR A 92 12.79 -2.86 -4.63
CA THR A 92 11.84 -3.87 -4.17
C THR A 92 12.59 -5.07 -3.62
N LEU A 93 12.22 -5.45 -2.40
CA LEU A 93 12.66 -6.69 -1.76
C LEU A 93 11.59 -7.77 -1.95
N LEU A 94 12.03 -8.96 -2.29
CA LEU A 94 11.20 -10.16 -2.25
C LEU A 94 11.62 -10.97 -1.04
N MET A 95 10.74 -11.11 -0.07
CA MET A 95 10.99 -11.78 1.20
C MET A 95 10.20 -13.08 1.25
N SER A 96 10.85 -14.15 1.60
CA SER A 96 10.19 -15.43 1.89
C SER A 96 9.38 -15.36 3.19
N PRO A 97 8.53 -16.37 3.49
CA PRO A 97 7.90 -16.46 4.80
C PRO A 97 8.94 -16.46 5.92
N SER A 98 8.70 -15.71 6.99
CA SER A 98 9.59 -15.58 8.15
C SER A 98 11.00 -15.06 7.84
N ASP A 99 11.20 -14.43 6.70
CA ASP A 99 12.48 -13.89 6.26
C ASP A 99 12.79 -12.53 6.91
N MET A 100 14.08 -12.21 6.99
CA MET A 100 14.57 -10.93 7.53
C MET A 100 15.64 -10.35 6.59
N TRP A 101 15.52 -9.07 6.35
CA TRP A 101 16.45 -8.27 5.56
C TRP A 101 17.05 -7.14 6.37
#